data_fd528cdfc267896971a47f166e3bac53
#
_entry.id   fd528cdfc267896971a47f166e3bac53
#
_cell.length_a   1.000
_cell.length_b   1.000
_cell.length_c   1.000
_cell.angle_alpha   90.00
_cell.angle_beta   90.00
_cell.angle_gamma   90.00
#
_symmetry.space_group_name_H-M   'P 1'
#
loop_
_entity.id
_entity.type
_entity.pdbx_description
1 polymer ?
#
loop_
_entity_poly.entity_id
_entity_poly.type
_entity_poly.pdbx_seq_one_letter_code
_entity_poly.pdbx_strand_id
1 'polypeptide(L)'
;MKVQGRDFTLTLLKDNEYYPLPYSEETVRQASKGYVLPGSIGIRNREKRVITGRFIQGCVVTRLEEANVLALFLLLFYREEKFDLLADRVAYKVIYKNLGIKEFELHGENKAPLYLRLDVEENADSYTTDWDITTPSLKWNQSRTFYFDGHSVIADLKTLPLVYRFELTGKYTEKAKYNITLHFPFTDEYFPTQDSIEKLTIPLDARSGVSLDLYDLKCAFRIPTCNKISKNCAGLFS
;
A
#
# COMPACT_ATOMS: atom_id res chain seq x y z
N MET A 1 9.81 26.79 17.57
CA MET A 1 9.40 25.42 17.95
C MET A 1 9.87 24.48 16.86
N LYS A 2 10.66 23.44 17.16
CA LYS A 2 11.05 22.43 16.15
C LYS A 2 9.90 21.42 16.09
N VAL A 3 9.18 21.41 14.99
CA VAL A 3 8.14 20.40 14.71
C VAL A 3 8.86 19.08 14.42
N GLN A 4 8.51 18.01 15.15
CA GLN A 4 9.05 16.67 14.94
C GLN A 4 8.03 15.83 14.15
N GLY A 5 8.49 14.89 13.32
CA GLY A 5 7.61 14.06 12.50
C GLY A 5 6.53 13.28 13.28
N ARG A 6 6.76 13.01 14.57
CA ARG A 6 5.77 12.40 15.48
C ARG A 6 4.53 13.27 15.77
N ASP A 7 4.62 14.57 15.48
CA ASP A 7 3.54 15.53 15.71
C ASP A 7 2.55 15.54 14.53
N PHE A 8 2.85 14.83 13.44
CA PHE A 8 1.98 14.69 12.28
C PHE A 8 1.10 13.47 12.42
N THR A 9 -0.17 13.60 12.07
CA THR A 9 -1.11 12.48 12.03
C THR A 9 -1.73 12.34 10.65
N LEU A 10 -1.97 11.10 10.24
CA LEU A 10 -2.62 10.76 9.00
C LEU A 10 -3.85 9.92 9.30
N THR A 11 -4.97 10.29 8.71
CA THR A 11 -6.25 9.64 8.95
C THR A 11 -6.95 9.38 7.63
N LEU A 12 -7.36 8.15 7.42
CA LEU A 12 -8.23 7.76 6.32
C LEU A 12 -9.68 8.04 6.73
N LEU A 13 -10.43 8.70 5.84
CA LEU A 13 -11.86 8.94 6.01
C LEU A 13 -12.62 8.15 4.96
N LYS A 14 -13.52 7.28 5.42
CA LYS A 14 -14.37 6.46 4.57
C LYS A 14 -15.73 6.30 5.24
N ASP A 15 -16.83 6.51 4.51
CA ASP A 15 -18.20 6.33 5.01
C ASP A 15 -18.51 7.08 6.32
N ASN A 16 -17.96 8.30 6.48
CA ASN A 16 -18.01 9.13 7.68
C ASN A 16 -17.28 8.54 8.90
N GLU A 17 -16.48 7.52 8.72
CA GLU A 17 -15.62 6.95 9.76
C GLU A 17 -14.17 7.38 9.57
N TYR A 18 -13.43 7.42 10.69
CA TYR A 18 -12.04 7.88 10.75
C TYR A 18 -11.14 6.73 11.18
N TYR A 19 -10.18 6.38 10.35
CA TYR A 19 -9.25 5.30 10.59
C TYR A 19 -7.83 5.84 10.71
N PRO A 20 -7.15 5.64 11.85
CA PRO A 20 -5.78 6.09 12.01
C PRO A 20 -4.84 5.33 11.09
N LEU A 21 -3.92 6.06 10.44
CA LEU A 21 -2.86 5.50 9.64
C LEU A 21 -1.51 5.79 10.29
N PRO A 22 -0.95 4.85 11.07
CA PRO A 22 0.39 4.98 11.62
C PRO A 22 1.42 4.84 10.48
N TYR A 23 1.75 5.95 9.85
CA TYR A 23 2.57 5.97 8.65
C TYR A 23 4.07 6.11 8.96
N SER A 24 4.90 5.57 8.07
CA SER A 24 6.34 5.76 8.03
C SER A 24 6.76 6.73 6.92
N GLU A 25 5.96 6.83 5.86
CA GLU A 25 6.18 7.72 4.73
C GLU A 25 4.84 8.30 4.24
N GLU A 26 4.82 9.59 3.91
CA GLU A 26 3.71 10.28 3.28
C GLU A 26 4.26 11.31 2.29
N THR A 27 3.86 11.21 1.02
CA THR A 27 4.29 12.12 -0.05
C THR A 27 3.12 12.68 -0.84
N VAL A 28 1.89 12.53 -0.34
CA VAL A 28 0.69 12.98 -1.05
C VAL A 28 0.68 14.49 -1.18
N ARG A 29 0.58 14.95 -2.41
CA ARG A 29 0.60 16.38 -2.74
C ARG A 29 -0.17 16.70 -4.01
N GLN A 30 -0.56 17.95 -4.12
CA GLN A 30 -1.04 18.49 -5.39
C GLN A 30 0.12 18.64 -6.37
N ALA A 31 -0.07 18.14 -7.57
CA ALA A 31 0.81 18.32 -8.71
C ALA A 31 0.08 19.05 -9.85
N SER A 32 0.81 19.58 -10.81
CA SER A 32 0.24 20.27 -11.96
C SER A 32 0.86 19.77 -13.25
N LYS A 33 0.03 19.51 -14.26
CA LYS A 33 0.45 19.33 -15.65
C LYS A 33 0.51 20.69 -16.31
N GLY A 34 1.45 20.88 -17.22
CA GLY A 34 1.57 22.12 -17.97
C GLY A 34 2.75 22.04 -18.94
N TYR A 35 2.80 23.02 -19.83
CA TYR A 35 3.91 23.18 -20.77
C TYR A 35 4.52 24.57 -20.62
N VAL A 36 5.76 24.68 -21.01
CA VAL A 36 6.49 25.96 -21.02
C VAL A 36 6.37 26.52 -22.42
N LEU A 37 5.81 27.74 -22.52
CA LEU A 37 5.83 28.47 -23.78
C LEU A 37 7.25 29.00 -23.98
N PRO A 38 7.87 28.69 -25.13
CA PRO A 38 9.18 29.29 -25.46
C PRO A 38 9.05 30.79 -25.51
N GLY A 39 10.01 31.48 -24.93
CA GLY A 39 10.08 32.95 -25.02
C GLY A 39 10.23 33.40 -26.47
N SER A 40 9.54 34.47 -26.87
CA SER A 40 9.73 35.07 -28.18
C SER A 40 11.12 35.68 -28.32
N ILE A 41 11.80 35.41 -29.43
CA ILE A 41 13.10 36.04 -29.75
C ILE A 41 12.91 37.57 -29.81
N GLY A 42 13.68 38.29 -29.01
CA GLY A 42 13.68 39.77 -29.00
C GLY A 42 12.92 40.43 -27.85
N ILE A 43 12.17 39.71 -27.05
CA ILE A 43 11.55 40.21 -25.82
C ILE A 43 12.12 39.43 -24.65
N ARG A 44 12.56 40.12 -23.59
CA ARG A 44 12.97 39.50 -22.31
C ARG A 44 11.75 38.89 -21.59
N ASN A 45 11.01 38.04 -22.27
CA ASN A 45 9.90 37.32 -21.67
C ASN A 45 10.44 36.08 -20.95
N ARG A 46 10.22 36.08 -19.66
CA ARG A 46 10.40 34.89 -18.84
C ARG A 46 9.55 33.78 -19.42
N GLU A 47 10.10 32.57 -19.49
CA GLU A 47 9.33 31.38 -19.81
C GLU A 47 8.01 31.35 -19.03
N LYS A 48 6.90 31.32 -19.76
CA LYS A 48 5.59 31.28 -19.13
C LYS A 48 5.13 29.84 -19.05
N ARG A 49 5.03 29.34 -17.83
CA ARG A 49 4.43 28.03 -17.59
C ARG A 49 2.92 28.13 -17.67
N VAL A 50 2.30 27.40 -18.59
CA VAL A 50 0.84 27.26 -18.72
C VAL A 50 0.44 25.98 -18.01
N ILE A 51 -0.34 26.11 -16.95
CA ILE A 51 -0.90 24.97 -16.22
C ILE A 51 -2.17 24.54 -16.95
N THR A 52 -2.19 23.29 -17.42
CA THR A 52 -3.32 22.69 -18.16
C THR A 52 -4.21 21.82 -17.29
N GLY A 53 -3.74 21.45 -16.10
CA GLY A 53 -4.51 20.65 -15.15
C GLY A 53 -3.79 20.52 -13.83
N ARG A 54 -4.54 20.21 -12.80
CA ARG A 54 -4.06 19.90 -11.47
C ARG A 54 -4.48 18.47 -11.12
N PHE A 55 -3.73 17.79 -10.28
CA PHE A 55 -4.05 16.45 -9.82
C PHE A 55 -3.37 16.21 -8.47
N ILE A 56 -3.87 15.23 -7.74
CA ILE A 56 -3.28 14.78 -6.49
C ILE A 56 -2.56 13.47 -6.79
N GLN A 57 -1.35 13.32 -6.30
CA GLN A 57 -0.60 12.08 -6.37
C GLN A 57 0.34 11.96 -5.20
N GLY A 58 0.71 10.74 -4.87
CA GLY A 58 1.72 10.45 -3.87
C GLY A 58 1.60 9.04 -3.35
N CYS A 59 2.38 8.75 -2.33
CA CYS A 59 2.30 7.47 -1.66
C CYS A 59 2.15 7.64 -0.15
N VAL A 60 1.54 6.64 0.47
CA VAL A 60 1.44 6.47 1.91
C VAL A 60 1.95 5.08 2.23
N VAL A 61 2.92 4.98 3.14
CA VAL A 61 3.37 3.71 3.72
C VAL A 61 2.87 3.65 5.16
N THR A 62 1.94 2.76 5.41
CA THR A 62 1.31 2.61 6.72
C THR A 62 1.49 1.21 7.28
N ARG A 63 1.50 1.12 8.60
CA ARG A 63 1.49 -0.15 9.30
C ARG A 63 0.06 -0.66 9.43
N LEU A 64 -0.14 -1.97 9.23
CA LEU A 64 -1.45 -2.59 9.47
C LEU A 64 -1.70 -2.77 10.95
N GLU A 65 -2.85 -2.30 11.38
CA GLU A 65 -3.34 -2.40 12.73
C GLU A 65 -4.81 -2.81 12.75
N GLU A 66 -5.27 -3.33 13.88
CA GLU A 66 -6.65 -3.76 14.07
C GLU A 66 -7.66 -2.64 13.72
N ALA A 67 -7.31 -1.39 14.01
CA ALA A 67 -8.16 -0.23 13.75
C ALA A 67 -8.27 0.16 12.27
N ASN A 68 -7.37 -0.26 11.39
CA ASN A 68 -7.35 0.18 9.99
C ASN A 68 -7.42 -0.94 8.96
N VAL A 69 -7.14 -2.19 9.34
CA VAL A 69 -6.98 -3.30 8.39
C VAL A 69 -8.23 -3.55 7.54
N LEU A 70 -9.41 -3.53 8.17
CA LEU A 70 -10.65 -3.79 7.44
C LEU A 70 -10.94 -2.69 6.40
N ALA A 71 -10.83 -1.42 6.82
CA ALA A 71 -11.05 -0.28 5.92
C ALA A 71 -10.06 -0.29 4.75
N LEU A 72 -8.78 -0.56 5.02
CA LEU A 72 -7.76 -0.65 3.99
C LEU A 72 -8.02 -1.81 3.02
N PHE A 73 -8.40 -2.98 3.51
CA PHE A 73 -8.69 -4.13 2.64
C PHE A 73 -9.94 -3.94 1.80
N LEU A 74 -10.97 -3.29 2.33
CA LEU A 74 -12.12 -2.89 1.52
C LEU A 74 -11.69 -1.98 0.36
N LEU A 75 -10.83 -1.00 0.60
CA LEU A 75 -10.31 -0.14 -0.47
C LEU A 75 -9.44 -0.89 -1.49
N LEU A 76 -8.65 -1.89 -1.04
CA LEU A 76 -7.78 -2.66 -1.92
C LEU A 76 -8.54 -3.60 -2.85
N PHE A 77 -9.63 -4.20 -2.40
CA PHE A 77 -10.31 -5.25 -3.14
C PHE A 77 -11.64 -4.81 -3.77
N TYR A 78 -12.15 -3.63 -3.40
CA TYR A 78 -13.33 -3.02 -4.01
C TYR A 78 -12.93 -1.78 -4.81
N ARG A 79 -12.61 -2.00 -6.09
CA ARG A 79 -11.95 -1.04 -7.01
C ARG A 79 -12.63 0.33 -7.16
N GLU A 80 -13.92 0.41 -6.99
CA GLU A 80 -14.68 1.64 -7.23
C GLU A 80 -14.74 2.56 -6.01
N GLU A 81 -14.18 2.12 -4.90
CA GLU A 81 -14.25 2.90 -3.69
C GLU A 81 -13.24 4.03 -3.67
N LYS A 82 -13.75 5.20 -3.36
CA LYS A 82 -12.98 6.40 -3.11
C LYS A 82 -12.90 6.66 -1.62
N PHE A 83 -11.87 7.37 -1.22
CA PHE A 83 -11.66 7.74 0.17
C PHE A 83 -11.07 9.14 0.27
N ASP A 84 -11.19 9.74 1.44
CA ASP A 84 -10.56 10.99 1.75
C ASP A 84 -9.37 10.73 2.69
N LEU A 85 -8.32 11.54 2.55
CA LEU A 85 -7.14 11.47 3.40
C LEU A 85 -6.95 12.80 4.11
N LEU A 86 -7.01 12.77 5.44
CA LEU A 86 -6.73 13.92 6.29
C LEU A 86 -5.29 13.86 6.78
N ALA A 87 -4.49 14.83 6.39
CA ALA A 87 -3.14 15.04 6.89
C ALA A 87 -3.13 16.23 7.86
N ASP A 88 -2.94 15.95 9.15
CA ASP A 88 -2.73 16.99 10.16
C ASP A 88 -1.24 17.21 10.35
N ARG A 89 -0.77 18.34 9.89
CA ARG A 89 0.66 18.71 9.87
C ARG A 89 1.00 19.78 10.92
N VAL A 90 0.26 19.79 12.04
CA VAL A 90 0.43 20.74 13.16
C VAL A 90 0.21 22.20 12.76
N ALA A 91 0.89 22.67 11.72
CA ALA A 91 0.76 24.05 11.22
C ALA A 91 -0.49 24.26 10.35
N TYR A 92 -0.95 23.20 9.73
CA TYR A 92 -2.14 23.20 8.88
C TYR A 92 -2.66 21.78 8.67
N LYS A 93 -3.96 21.68 8.42
CA LYS A 93 -4.64 20.44 8.07
C LYS A 93 -5.00 20.46 6.60
N VAL A 94 -4.89 19.31 5.96
CA VAL A 94 -5.24 19.16 4.54
C VAL A 94 -6.12 17.94 4.39
N ILE A 95 -7.27 18.09 3.74
CA ILE A 95 -8.06 16.97 3.25
C ILE A 95 -7.85 16.84 1.75
N TYR A 96 -7.40 15.66 1.35
CA TYR A 96 -7.39 15.21 -0.03
C TYR A 96 -8.64 14.38 -0.25
N LYS A 97 -9.55 14.85 -1.08
CA LYS A 97 -10.86 14.21 -1.31
C LYS A 97 -10.86 13.31 -2.54
N ASN A 98 -11.72 12.29 -2.50
CA ASN A 98 -12.01 11.38 -3.61
C ASN A 98 -10.76 10.66 -4.16
N LEU A 99 -9.79 10.34 -3.32
CA LEU A 99 -8.60 9.62 -3.74
C LEU A 99 -8.95 8.21 -4.22
N GLY A 100 -8.31 7.78 -5.29
CA GLY A 100 -8.29 6.40 -5.73
C GLY A 100 -6.93 5.77 -5.51
N ILE A 101 -6.90 4.45 -5.31
CA ILE A 101 -5.66 3.70 -5.27
C ILE A 101 -5.27 3.34 -6.71
N LYS A 102 -4.05 3.68 -7.08
CA LYS A 102 -3.44 3.34 -8.36
C LYS A 102 -2.70 2.00 -8.31
N GLU A 103 -1.92 1.86 -7.27
CA GLU A 103 -1.10 0.68 -7.02
C GLU A 103 -0.93 0.48 -5.52
N PHE A 104 -0.77 -0.75 -5.08
CA PHE A 104 -0.43 -1.02 -3.68
C PHE A 104 0.57 -2.17 -3.57
N GLU A 105 1.28 -2.19 -2.45
CA GLU A 105 2.18 -3.25 -2.06
C GLU A 105 1.99 -3.56 -0.57
N LEU A 106 1.56 -4.78 -0.28
CA LEU A 106 1.50 -5.33 1.07
C LEU A 106 2.73 -6.20 1.29
N HIS A 107 3.52 -5.84 2.28
CA HIS A 107 4.77 -6.48 2.61
C HIS A 107 4.75 -7.05 4.02
N GLY A 108 5.17 -8.30 4.16
CA GLY A 108 5.35 -8.98 5.44
C GLY A 108 6.67 -9.74 5.51
N GLU A 109 7.40 -9.51 6.58
CA GLU A 109 8.55 -10.32 6.98
C GLU A 109 8.22 -11.12 8.22
N ASN A 110 8.72 -12.35 8.32
CA ASN A 110 8.41 -13.23 9.45
C ASN A 110 8.77 -12.57 10.79
N LYS A 111 7.78 -12.52 11.70
CA LYS A 111 7.85 -11.88 13.02
C LYS A 111 8.04 -10.37 12.99
N ALA A 112 7.84 -9.72 11.85
CA ALA A 112 7.86 -8.27 11.72
C ALA A 112 6.44 -7.70 11.51
N PRO A 113 6.23 -6.40 11.79
CA PRO A 113 5.00 -5.72 11.45
C PRO A 113 4.70 -5.78 9.95
N LEU A 114 3.41 -5.87 9.61
CA LEU A 114 2.96 -5.74 8.24
C LEU A 114 2.90 -4.28 7.82
N TYR A 115 3.42 -4.00 6.63
CA TYR A 115 3.38 -2.68 6.01
C TYR A 115 2.60 -2.71 4.71
N LEU A 116 1.81 -1.67 4.51
CA LEU A 116 1.06 -1.44 3.29
C LEU A 116 1.49 -0.10 2.69
N ARG A 117 1.98 -0.14 1.46
CA ARG A 117 2.22 1.02 0.61
C ARG A 117 1.02 1.22 -0.30
N LEU A 118 0.51 2.43 -0.36
CA LEU A 118 -0.57 2.87 -1.22
C LEU A 118 -0.06 3.98 -2.12
N ASP A 119 -0.03 3.78 -3.41
CA ASP A 119 0.15 4.85 -4.38
C ASP A 119 -1.23 5.37 -4.78
N VAL A 120 -1.49 6.63 -4.49
CA VAL A 120 -2.79 7.27 -4.67
C VAL A 120 -2.76 8.31 -5.76
N GLU A 121 -3.89 8.45 -6.47
CA GLU A 121 -4.07 9.50 -7.46
C GLU A 121 -5.53 9.96 -7.54
N GLU A 122 -5.73 11.21 -7.94
CA GLU A 122 -7.03 11.76 -8.28
C GLU A 122 -6.90 12.86 -9.31
N ASN A 123 -7.88 12.95 -10.24
CA ASN A 123 -8.04 14.06 -11.16
C ASN A 123 -8.61 15.26 -10.41
N ALA A 124 -7.93 16.34 -10.38
CA ALA A 124 -7.88 17.35 -9.34
C ALA A 124 -8.89 18.50 -9.43
N ASP A 125 -10.11 18.26 -9.88
CA ASP A 125 -11.16 19.29 -9.70
C ASP A 125 -11.79 19.28 -8.30
N SER A 126 -11.45 18.27 -7.48
CA SER A 126 -12.03 18.01 -6.15
C SER A 126 -11.09 18.28 -4.97
N TYR A 127 -10.00 19.01 -5.18
CA TYR A 127 -9.08 19.36 -4.11
C TYR A 127 -9.66 20.46 -3.22
N THR A 128 -9.84 20.15 -1.95
CA THR A 128 -10.18 21.13 -0.92
C THR A 128 -9.12 21.11 0.16
N THR A 129 -8.42 22.24 0.34
CA THR A 129 -7.72 22.51 1.60
C THR A 129 -8.74 23.13 2.53
N ASP A 130 -9.09 22.44 3.57
CA ASP A 130 -9.86 23.02 4.65
C ASP A 130 -8.95 23.17 5.87
N TRP A 131 -8.89 24.38 6.41
CA TRP A 131 -8.01 24.72 7.52
C TRP A 131 -8.71 24.57 8.88
N ASP A 132 -10.05 24.53 8.87
CA ASP A 132 -10.89 24.54 10.08
C ASP A 132 -11.48 23.17 10.44
N ILE A 133 -10.85 22.09 9.99
CA ILE A 133 -11.37 20.75 10.22
C ILE A 133 -11.19 20.37 11.67
N THR A 134 -12.31 20.09 12.33
CA THR A 134 -12.30 19.46 13.64
C THR A 134 -11.99 17.98 13.47
N THR A 135 -10.77 17.56 13.79
CA THR A 135 -10.42 16.15 13.83
C THR A 135 -10.96 15.49 15.09
N PRO A 136 -11.62 14.34 15.01
CA PRO A 136 -11.97 13.59 16.19
C PRO A 136 -10.70 13.19 16.95
N SER A 137 -10.81 13.14 18.26
CA SER A 137 -9.72 12.61 19.10
C SER A 137 -9.58 11.11 18.86
N LEU A 138 -8.70 10.73 17.97
CA LEU A 138 -8.41 9.33 17.69
C LEU A 138 -7.46 8.79 18.76
N LYS A 139 -7.77 7.61 19.28
CA LYS A 139 -6.91 6.91 20.24
C LYS A 139 -5.81 6.15 19.49
N TRP A 140 -4.79 6.89 19.03
CA TRP A 140 -3.69 6.37 18.22
C TRP A 140 -2.89 5.24 18.87
N ASN A 141 -2.90 5.13 20.19
CA ASN A 141 -2.01 4.23 20.94
C ASN A 141 -2.67 2.94 21.43
N GLN A 142 -3.89 2.63 21.01
CA GLN A 142 -4.64 1.47 21.52
C GLN A 142 -4.88 0.37 20.48
N SER A 143 -4.46 0.58 19.26
CA SER A 143 -4.63 -0.41 18.19
C SER A 143 -3.46 -1.40 18.19
N ARG A 144 -3.79 -2.68 18.06
CA ARG A 144 -2.79 -3.73 17.98
C ARG A 144 -2.22 -3.82 16.58
N THR A 145 -0.89 -3.80 16.48
CA THR A 145 -0.16 -4.01 15.24
C THR A 145 -0.22 -5.48 14.83
N PHE A 146 -0.42 -5.75 13.55
CA PHE A 146 -0.36 -7.08 12.97
C PHE A 146 1.08 -7.49 12.65
N TYR A 147 1.41 -8.75 12.99
CA TYR A 147 2.72 -9.34 12.76
C TYR A 147 2.56 -10.60 11.91
N PHE A 148 3.26 -10.65 10.80
CA PHE A 148 3.24 -11.80 9.93
C PHE A 148 3.87 -13.03 10.59
N ASP A 149 3.20 -14.18 10.48
CA ASP A 149 3.72 -15.47 10.89
C ASP A 149 3.92 -16.40 9.68
N GLY A 150 5.14 -16.46 9.21
CA GLY A 150 5.50 -17.27 8.04
C GLY A 150 5.47 -18.79 8.24
N HIS A 151 5.26 -19.29 9.47
CA HIS A 151 5.10 -20.72 9.74
C HIS A 151 3.70 -21.26 9.40
N SER A 152 2.72 -20.37 9.23
CA SER A 152 1.32 -20.75 9.09
C SER A 152 0.75 -20.46 7.70
N VAL A 153 1.60 -20.25 6.68
CA VAL A 153 1.16 -20.08 5.29
C VAL A 153 0.74 -21.43 4.71
N ILE A 154 -0.45 -21.47 4.12
CA ILE A 154 -1.06 -22.70 3.60
C ILE A 154 -1.36 -22.54 2.11
N ALA A 155 -0.88 -23.49 1.30
CA ALA A 155 -1.22 -23.61 -0.12
C ALA A 155 -1.91 -24.95 -0.36
N ASP A 156 -3.14 -24.93 -0.89
CA ASP A 156 -3.95 -26.12 -1.21
C ASP A 156 -3.98 -27.16 -0.06
N LEU A 157 -4.28 -26.69 1.15
CA LEU A 157 -4.34 -27.51 2.37
C LEU A 157 -2.99 -28.00 2.89
N LYS A 158 -1.87 -27.62 2.28
CA LYS A 158 -0.52 -27.96 2.75
C LYS A 158 0.15 -26.73 3.35
N THR A 159 0.69 -26.90 4.55
CA THR A 159 1.51 -25.83 5.16
C THR A 159 2.83 -25.72 4.40
N LEU A 160 3.15 -24.51 3.96
CA LEU A 160 4.43 -24.22 3.30
C LEU A 160 5.59 -24.29 4.32
N PRO A 161 6.83 -24.58 3.87
CA PRO A 161 8.01 -24.30 4.68
C PRO A 161 7.99 -22.84 5.16
N LEU A 162 8.78 -22.52 6.19
CA LEU A 162 8.85 -21.17 6.72
C LEU A 162 8.96 -20.12 5.62
N VAL A 163 7.88 -19.36 5.42
CA VAL A 163 7.87 -18.20 4.53
C VAL A 163 8.48 -17.03 5.30
N TYR A 164 9.70 -16.65 4.97
CA TYR A 164 10.36 -15.55 5.69
C TYR A 164 9.96 -14.17 5.20
N ARG A 165 9.42 -14.05 3.98
CA ARG A 165 8.91 -12.81 3.41
C ARG A 165 7.82 -13.09 2.38
N PHE A 166 6.82 -12.22 2.32
CA PHE A 166 5.88 -12.16 1.20
C PHE A 166 5.70 -10.71 0.73
N GLU A 167 5.33 -10.57 -0.54
CA GLU A 167 4.96 -9.30 -1.16
C GLU A 167 3.71 -9.55 -2.01
N LEU A 168 2.63 -8.85 -1.71
CA LEU A 168 1.43 -8.83 -2.53
C LEU A 168 1.31 -7.44 -3.15
N THR A 169 1.35 -7.38 -4.47
CA THR A 169 1.18 -6.14 -5.22
C THR A 169 -0.13 -6.16 -5.98
N GLY A 170 -0.80 -5.01 -6.04
CA GLY A 170 -1.98 -4.81 -6.85
C GLY A 170 -1.87 -3.54 -7.68
N LYS A 171 -2.24 -3.63 -8.94
CA LYS A 171 -2.23 -2.52 -9.88
C LYS A 171 -3.60 -2.36 -10.51
N TYR A 172 -4.15 -1.16 -10.39
CA TYR A 172 -5.46 -0.82 -10.91
C TYR A 172 -5.31 -0.09 -12.24
N THR A 173 -5.45 -0.86 -13.30
CA THR A 173 -5.60 -0.37 -14.70
C THR A 173 -7.03 -0.64 -15.13
N GLU A 174 -7.30 -0.81 -16.42
CA GLU A 174 -8.62 -1.25 -16.91
C GLU A 174 -9.08 -2.57 -16.27
N LYS A 175 -8.14 -3.47 -15.99
CA LYS A 175 -8.36 -4.70 -15.21
C LYS A 175 -7.41 -4.69 -14.02
N ALA A 176 -7.94 -5.01 -12.84
CA ALA A 176 -7.11 -5.18 -11.66
C ALA A 176 -6.17 -6.38 -11.86
N LYS A 177 -4.89 -6.18 -11.56
CA LYS A 177 -3.86 -7.23 -11.61
C LYS A 177 -3.23 -7.34 -10.25
N TYR A 178 -3.16 -8.56 -9.74
CA TYR A 178 -2.53 -8.88 -8.47
C TYR A 178 -1.40 -9.85 -8.69
N ASN A 179 -0.27 -9.62 -8.04
CA ASN A 179 0.85 -10.56 -8.00
C ASN A 179 1.26 -10.80 -6.56
N ILE A 180 1.59 -12.04 -6.25
CA ILE A 180 2.14 -12.39 -4.96
C ILE A 180 3.48 -13.08 -5.12
N THR A 181 4.45 -12.69 -4.31
CA THR A 181 5.77 -13.31 -4.22
C THR A 181 5.98 -13.84 -2.82
N LEU A 182 6.28 -15.13 -2.71
CA LEU A 182 6.65 -15.77 -1.45
C LEU A 182 8.13 -16.17 -1.48
N HIS A 183 8.83 -15.85 -0.39
CA HIS A 183 10.22 -16.23 -0.19
C HIS A 183 10.29 -17.27 0.93
N PHE A 184 10.74 -18.47 0.60
CA PHE A 184 10.90 -19.58 1.55
C PHE A 184 12.15 -20.38 1.22
N PRO A 185 12.72 -21.14 2.18
CA PRO A 185 13.87 -21.99 1.93
C PRO A 185 13.49 -23.14 0.99
N PHE A 186 14.37 -23.46 0.08
CA PHE A 186 14.23 -24.65 -0.76
C PHE A 186 14.37 -25.91 0.09
N THR A 187 13.37 -26.80 -0.01
CA THR A 187 13.44 -28.15 0.57
C THR A 187 13.04 -29.16 -0.51
N ASP A 188 13.72 -30.31 -0.54
CA ASP A 188 13.45 -31.38 -1.53
C ASP A 188 12.01 -31.91 -1.44
N GLU A 189 11.36 -31.73 -0.30
CA GLU A 189 9.97 -32.14 -0.04
C GLU A 189 8.94 -31.19 -0.65
N TYR A 190 9.36 -29.96 -1.00
CA TYR A 190 8.46 -28.92 -1.45
C TYR A 190 8.89 -28.36 -2.81
N PHE A 191 8.77 -29.17 -3.83
CA PHE A 191 8.79 -28.71 -5.21
C PHE A 191 7.34 -28.72 -5.70
N PRO A 192 6.69 -27.58 -5.89
CA PRO A 192 5.35 -27.60 -6.43
C PRO A 192 5.44 -28.10 -7.87
N THR A 193 4.85 -29.24 -8.10
CA THR A 193 4.69 -29.84 -9.43
C THR A 193 3.48 -29.27 -10.16
N GLN A 194 2.75 -28.35 -9.53
CA GLN A 194 1.52 -27.77 -10.04
C GLN A 194 1.76 -26.39 -10.62
N ASP A 195 1.21 -26.14 -11.82
CA ASP A 195 1.25 -24.83 -12.48
C ASP A 195 0.27 -23.83 -11.87
N SER A 196 -0.52 -24.23 -10.87
CA SER A 196 -1.53 -23.40 -10.22
C SER A 196 -1.75 -23.81 -8.76
N ILE A 197 -2.17 -22.85 -7.95
CA ILE A 197 -2.65 -23.03 -6.58
C ILE A 197 -4.11 -22.59 -6.55
N GLU A 198 -5.00 -23.46 -6.09
CA GLU A 198 -6.44 -23.15 -5.97
C GLU A 198 -6.70 -22.16 -4.84
N LYS A 199 -6.01 -22.34 -3.71
CA LYS A 199 -6.14 -21.47 -2.55
C LYS A 199 -4.82 -21.27 -1.82
N LEU A 200 -4.46 -20.01 -1.60
CA LEU A 200 -3.35 -19.59 -0.76
C LEU A 200 -3.87 -18.80 0.44
N THR A 201 -3.62 -19.28 1.64
CA THR A 201 -3.97 -18.61 2.89
C THR A 201 -2.72 -18.04 3.55
N ILE A 202 -2.69 -16.74 3.74
CA ILE A 202 -1.62 -16.00 4.40
C ILE A 202 -2.14 -15.44 5.72
N PRO A 203 -1.70 -15.94 6.88
CA PRO A 203 -2.09 -15.36 8.15
C PRO A 203 -1.42 -13.99 8.31
N LEU A 204 -2.25 -12.98 8.50
CA LEU A 204 -1.80 -11.60 8.69
C LEU A 204 -1.40 -11.34 10.15
N ASP A 205 -1.98 -12.09 11.07
CA ASP A 205 -1.60 -12.06 12.48
C ASP A 205 -2.05 -13.37 13.15
N ALA A 206 -1.09 -14.13 13.64
CA ALA A 206 -1.35 -15.42 14.31
C ALA A 206 -2.24 -15.33 15.54
N ARG A 207 -2.31 -14.16 16.18
CA ARG A 207 -3.07 -13.96 17.43
C ARG A 207 -4.55 -13.63 17.20
N SER A 208 -4.85 -12.96 16.08
CA SER A 208 -6.23 -12.53 15.77
C SER A 208 -6.98 -13.54 14.90
N GLY A 209 -6.27 -14.50 14.30
CA GLY A 209 -6.85 -15.40 13.32
C GLY A 209 -7.25 -14.71 12.00
N VAL A 210 -6.81 -13.47 11.77
CA VAL A 210 -7.04 -12.74 10.52
C VAL A 210 -6.09 -13.28 9.46
N SER A 211 -6.64 -13.71 8.33
CA SER A 211 -5.89 -14.21 7.18
C SER A 211 -6.35 -13.57 5.88
N LEU A 212 -5.48 -13.57 4.89
CA LEU A 212 -5.76 -13.23 3.51
C LEU A 212 -5.84 -14.52 2.70
N ASP A 213 -6.99 -14.77 2.10
CA ASP A 213 -7.20 -15.89 1.21
C ASP A 213 -7.17 -15.42 -0.25
N LEU A 214 -6.29 -16.00 -1.04
CA LEU A 214 -6.15 -15.76 -2.47
C LEU A 214 -6.50 -17.04 -3.23
N TYR A 215 -7.20 -16.89 -4.36
CA TYR A 215 -7.73 -18.02 -5.14
C TYR A 215 -7.24 -17.98 -6.58
N ASP A 216 -7.20 -19.15 -7.22
CA ASP A 216 -6.91 -19.34 -8.64
C ASP A 216 -5.59 -18.71 -9.10
N LEU A 217 -4.55 -18.93 -8.32
CA LEU A 217 -3.22 -18.39 -8.60
C LEU A 217 -2.48 -19.22 -9.64
N LYS A 218 -1.95 -18.57 -10.67
CA LYS A 218 -0.99 -19.19 -11.60
C LYS A 218 0.41 -19.10 -11.01
N CYS A 219 1.12 -20.23 -11.01
CA CYS A 219 2.43 -20.33 -10.40
C CYS A 219 3.55 -20.17 -11.42
N ALA A 220 4.53 -19.34 -11.12
CA ALA A 220 5.79 -19.28 -11.82
C ALA A 220 6.93 -19.40 -10.81
N PHE A 221 7.73 -20.47 -10.91
CA PHE A 221 8.89 -20.65 -10.05
C PHE A 221 10.13 -20.08 -10.71
N ARG A 222 10.84 -19.22 -9.98
CA ARG A 222 12.18 -18.81 -10.35
C ARG A 222 13.16 -19.33 -9.31
N ILE A 223 14.02 -20.27 -9.73
CA ILE A 223 15.20 -20.62 -8.96
C ILE A 223 16.23 -19.55 -9.29
N PRO A 224 16.64 -18.70 -8.32
CA PRO A 224 17.72 -17.78 -8.58
C PRO A 224 18.97 -18.58 -8.98
N THR A 225 19.48 -18.35 -10.16
CA THR A 225 20.81 -18.85 -10.55
C THR A 225 21.84 -18.08 -9.74
N CYS A 226 22.13 -18.57 -8.56
CA CYS A 226 23.12 -17.96 -7.70
C CYS A 226 24.47 -18.59 -7.96
N ASN A 227 25.43 -17.82 -8.46
CA ASN A 227 26.85 -18.20 -8.54
C ASN A 227 27.54 -18.25 -7.17
N LYS A 228 26.81 -18.10 -6.08
CA LYS A 228 27.30 -18.34 -4.69
C LYS A 228 26.12 -18.86 -3.87
N ILE A 229 26.28 -20.05 -3.40
CA ILE A 229 25.43 -20.84 -2.53
C ILE A 229 24.71 -19.99 -1.46
N SER A 230 23.57 -19.42 -1.79
CA SER A 230 22.54 -19.10 -0.83
C SER A 230 21.31 -19.95 -1.18
N LYS A 231 20.91 -20.81 -0.25
CA LYS A 231 19.81 -21.77 -0.41
C LYS A 231 18.42 -21.12 -0.36
N ASN A 232 18.24 -19.97 -0.99
CA ASN A 232 16.99 -19.23 -0.95
C ASN A 232 16.33 -19.25 -2.33
N CYS A 233 15.17 -19.86 -2.42
CA CYS A 233 14.32 -19.82 -3.60
C CYS A 233 13.18 -18.84 -3.37
N ALA A 234 12.85 -18.06 -4.38
CA ALA A 234 11.65 -17.24 -4.41
C ALA A 234 10.62 -17.90 -5.34
N GLY A 235 9.40 -18.05 -4.86
CA GLY A 235 8.26 -18.45 -5.70
C GLY A 235 7.47 -17.19 -6.09
N LEU A 236 7.19 -17.02 -7.37
CA LEU A 236 6.33 -15.97 -7.91
C LEU A 236 4.99 -16.60 -8.30
N PHE A 237 3.92 -16.03 -7.79
CA PHE A 237 2.56 -16.39 -8.16
C PHE A 237 1.92 -15.18 -8.85
N SER A 238 1.27 -15.37 -9.96
CA SER A 238 0.59 -14.32 -10.71
C SER A 238 -0.75 -14.78 -11.29
#